data_5563e2e3c01f099d6e32a4865f0c7d71
#
_entry.id   5563e2e3c01f099d6e32a4865f0c7d71
#
_cell.length_a   1.000
_cell.length_b   1.000
_cell.length_c   1.000
_cell.angle_alpha   90.00
_cell.angle_beta   90.00
_cell.angle_gamma   90.00
#
_symmetry.space_group_name_H-M   'P 1'
#
loop_
_entity.id
_entity.type
_entity.pdbx_description
1 polymer ?
#
loop_
_entity_poly.entity_id
_entity_poly.type
_entity_poly.pdbx_seq_one_letter_code
_entity_poly.pdbx_strand_id
1 'polypeptide(L)'
;MSGPLSRALAGLLFVLMLVPGVSAASDDGMLVPDSAHAAAESETASVKRLRLAIVNSYGMSIMDDYYSRTIEAVKEKLTPIEIDVKIYGPDSFLKAAEKESFDMSIASSGLTSLMIERTGGLPLAAVVSDEAPDPNYANGAAIIVRADRPELRTLEDLRGRSVAIMSRTAFAGWQIPASEMVRKGLDPEAFFSEIRVSGYPMTRIVQEVKSGEVDVGFVATCLLERMARGGQIDQKDFRVIGEHADRL
;
A
#
# COMPACT_ATOMS: atom_id res chain seq x y z
N MET A 1 -10.70 37.77 -0.19
CA MET A 1 -10.68 37.05 1.10
C MET A 1 -10.56 35.58 0.78
N SER A 2 -9.34 35.09 0.78
CA SER A 2 -8.95 33.73 0.38
C SER A 2 -8.97 32.83 1.61
N GLY A 3 -9.92 31.90 1.65
CA GLY A 3 -9.98 30.85 2.66
C GLY A 3 -8.99 29.73 2.36
N PRO A 4 -8.42 29.07 3.39
CA PRO A 4 -7.45 28.02 3.20
C PRO A 4 -8.12 26.76 2.65
N LEU A 5 -7.63 26.26 1.52
CA LEU A 5 -7.92 24.93 0.99
C LEU A 5 -7.40 23.88 2.01
N SER A 6 -8.33 23.29 2.76
CA SER A 6 -8.09 22.10 3.56
C SER A 6 -7.76 20.94 2.62
N ARG A 7 -6.47 20.59 2.53
CA ARG A 7 -5.99 19.41 1.84
C ARG A 7 -6.24 18.21 2.76
N ALA A 8 -7.32 17.48 2.50
CA ALA A 8 -7.53 16.18 3.12
C ALA A 8 -6.44 15.20 2.61
N LEU A 9 -5.44 14.92 3.45
CA LEU A 9 -4.50 13.82 3.23
C LEU A 9 -5.24 12.50 3.45
N ALA A 10 -5.44 11.77 2.39
CA ALA A 10 -5.97 10.42 2.48
C ALA A 10 -4.93 9.50 3.15
N GLY A 11 -5.23 9.04 4.36
CA GLY A 11 -4.36 8.14 5.09
C GLY A 11 -4.32 6.75 4.46
N LEU A 12 -3.18 6.40 3.88
CA LEU A 12 -2.86 5.03 3.54
C LEU A 12 -1.84 4.54 4.58
N LEU A 13 -2.12 3.38 5.17
CA LEU A 13 -1.16 2.74 6.07
C LEU A 13 0.03 2.23 5.25
N PHE A 14 1.18 2.90 5.36
CA PHE A 14 2.43 2.46 4.78
C PHE A 14 3.34 1.91 5.87
N VAL A 15 4.00 0.83 5.57
CA VAL A 15 4.99 0.22 6.46
C VAL A 15 6.37 0.43 5.87
N LEU A 16 7.27 1.04 6.64
CA LEU A 16 8.68 1.21 6.29
C LEU A 16 9.44 -0.03 6.75
N MET A 17 10.29 -0.61 5.89
CA MET A 17 10.96 -1.89 6.17
C MET A 17 12.45 -1.87 5.88
N LEU A 18 13.18 -2.64 6.67
CA LEU A 18 14.60 -2.93 6.48
C LEU A 18 14.78 -4.36 5.94
N VAL A 19 15.55 -4.54 4.89
CA VAL A 19 15.90 -5.86 4.36
C VAL A 19 17.17 -6.34 5.09
N PRO A 20 17.18 -7.54 5.72
CA PRO A 20 18.37 -8.02 6.41
C PRO A 20 19.45 -8.47 5.40
N GLY A 21 20.58 -7.81 5.43
CA GLY A 21 21.73 -8.09 4.53
C GLY A 21 23.04 -7.47 5.00
N VAL A 22 23.05 -6.70 6.10
CA VAL A 22 24.29 -6.15 6.66
C VAL A 22 24.79 -7.06 7.79
N SER A 23 25.72 -7.94 7.45
CA SER A 23 26.47 -8.74 8.42
C SER A 23 27.31 -7.80 9.29
N ALA A 24 26.99 -7.71 10.58
CA ALA A 24 27.90 -7.16 11.57
C ALA A 24 28.95 -8.22 11.87
N ALA A 25 30.20 -7.98 11.49
CA ALA A 25 31.32 -8.79 11.88
C ALA A 25 31.54 -8.69 13.41
N SER A 26 31.47 -9.83 14.08
CA SER A 26 31.82 -9.97 15.47
C SER A 26 33.35 -9.86 15.66
N ASP A 27 33.73 -8.94 16.54
CA ASP A 27 35.10 -8.69 17.00
C ASP A 27 35.51 -9.75 18.01
N ASP A 28 36.46 -10.59 17.67
CA ASP A 28 37.18 -11.42 18.63
C ASP A 28 38.62 -10.93 18.68
N GLY A 29 39.02 -10.50 19.89
CA GLY A 29 40.28 -9.85 20.17
C GLY A 29 41.53 -10.71 20.06
N MET A 30 42.62 -10.10 19.67
CA MET A 30 43.97 -10.41 20.17
C MET A 30 44.98 -9.27 19.92
N LEU A 31 45.49 -8.77 21.06
CA LEU A 31 46.83 -8.23 21.37
C LEU A 31 47.62 -7.40 20.32
N VAL A 32 47.90 -6.19 20.76
CA VAL A 32 48.84 -5.20 20.23
C VAL A 32 50.29 -5.67 20.30
N PRO A 33 51.19 -5.25 19.36
CA PRO A 33 52.30 -4.40 19.79
C PRO A 33 52.43 -3.08 19.02
N ASP A 34 52.88 -2.16 19.82
CA ASP A 34 53.24 -0.77 19.52
C ASP A 34 54.36 -0.65 18.49
N SER A 35 54.23 0.26 17.56
CA SER A 35 55.24 1.25 17.15
C SER A 35 54.99 1.87 15.78
N ALA A 36 55.04 3.19 15.81
CA ALA A 36 55.59 4.10 14.81
C ALA A 36 54.70 4.60 13.63
N HIS A 37 54.31 5.83 13.84
CA HIS A 37 54.34 6.95 12.89
C HIS A 37 53.69 6.87 11.50
N ALA A 38 52.72 7.77 11.38
CA ALA A 38 52.48 8.68 10.21
C ALA A 38 52.04 8.03 8.90
N ALA A 39 50.76 8.06 8.72
CA ALA A 39 50.14 8.64 7.55
C ALA A 39 48.70 8.99 7.95
N ALA A 40 48.40 10.26 8.09
CA ALA A 40 47.05 10.73 8.09
C ALA A 40 46.51 10.52 6.67
N GLU A 41 46.13 9.30 6.35
CA GLU A 41 45.23 9.03 5.24
C GLU A 41 43.87 9.61 5.66
N SER A 42 43.50 10.69 5.00
CA SER A 42 42.15 11.21 4.96
C SER A 42 41.23 10.03 4.61
N GLU A 43 40.68 9.36 5.63
CA GLU A 43 39.48 8.55 5.47
C GLU A 43 38.41 9.54 4.98
N THR A 44 38.23 9.64 3.68
CA THR A 44 37.00 10.13 3.09
C THR A 44 35.94 9.21 3.62
N ALA A 45 35.26 9.64 4.69
CA ALA A 45 34.14 8.93 5.28
C ALA A 45 33.21 8.55 4.12
N SER A 46 33.12 7.27 3.80
CA SER A 46 32.26 6.80 2.72
C SER A 46 30.85 7.17 3.12
N VAL A 47 30.25 8.13 2.44
CA VAL A 47 28.89 8.53 2.68
C VAL A 47 28.02 7.30 2.56
N LYS A 48 27.43 6.87 3.68
CA LYS A 48 26.53 5.71 3.64
C LYS A 48 25.35 6.08 2.75
N ARG A 49 25.11 5.25 1.77
CA ARG A 49 23.96 5.37 0.86
C ARG A 49 22.88 4.36 1.24
N LEU A 50 21.64 4.82 1.32
CA LEU A 50 20.48 4.01 1.61
C LEU A 50 19.51 4.05 0.41
N ARG A 51 19.17 2.88 -0.12
CA ARG A 51 18.26 2.75 -1.26
C ARG A 51 16.83 2.61 -0.74
N LEU A 52 15.98 3.61 -1.03
CA LEU A 52 14.58 3.64 -0.63
C LEU A 52 13.68 3.30 -1.82
N ALA A 53 12.95 2.19 -1.74
CA ALA A 53 11.92 1.83 -2.70
C ALA A 53 10.56 2.40 -2.27
N ILE A 54 9.85 3.01 -3.20
CA ILE A 54 8.47 3.48 -2.97
C ILE A 54 7.56 2.80 -3.99
N VAL A 55 6.47 2.20 -3.51
CA VAL A 55 5.49 1.58 -4.40
C VAL A 55 4.48 2.60 -4.89
N ASN A 56 4.41 2.75 -6.20
CA ASN A 56 3.40 3.57 -6.85
C ASN A 56 2.05 2.87 -6.86
N SER A 57 1.16 3.30 -5.98
CA SER A 57 -0.22 2.79 -5.89
C SER A 57 -1.26 3.69 -6.57
N TYR A 58 -0.87 4.88 -7.08
CA TYR A 58 -1.80 5.91 -7.56
C TYR A 58 -1.54 6.45 -8.96
N GLY A 59 -0.46 6.04 -9.62
CA GLY A 59 0.01 6.62 -10.88
C GLY A 59 1.15 7.63 -10.69
N MET A 60 2.04 7.75 -11.69
CA MET A 60 3.31 8.49 -11.57
C MET A 60 3.14 9.97 -11.20
N SER A 61 2.14 10.65 -11.77
CA SER A 61 1.93 12.10 -11.56
C SER A 61 1.47 12.48 -10.15
N ILE A 62 0.88 11.55 -9.40
CA ILE A 62 0.40 11.79 -8.03
C ILE A 62 1.52 11.54 -7.01
N MET A 63 2.49 10.69 -7.37
CA MET A 63 3.56 10.29 -6.46
C MET A 63 4.54 11.41 -6.14
N ASP A 64 4.87 12.24 -7.11
CA ASP A 64 5.80 13.36 -6.92
C ASP A 64 5.27 14.36 -5.89
N ASP A 65 3.98 14.69 -5.94
CA ASP A 65 3.35 15.59 -4.97
C ASP A 65 3.11 14.94 -3.60
N TYR A 66 2.82 13.64 -3.59
CA TYR A 66 2.39 12.93 -2.37
C TYR A 66 3.56 12.60 -1.44
N TYR A 67 4.68 12.13 -2.01
CA TYR A 67 5.82 11.67 -1.21
C TYR A 67 6.98 12.67 -1.15
N SER A 68 7.01 13.72 -1.97
CA SER A 68 8.12 14.68 -2.02
C SER A 68 8.47 15.22 -0.64
N ARG A 69 7.49 15.71 0.11
CA ARG A 69 7.69 16.24 1.47
C ARG A 69 8.18 15.18 2.46
N THR A 70 7.67 13.96 2.36
CA THR A 70 8.11 12.83 3.21
C THR A 70 9.55 12.47 2.89
N ILE A 71 9.89 12.40 1.60
CA ILE A 71 11.26 12.10 1.14
C ILE A 71 12.22 13.19 1.59
N GLU A 72 11.86 14.47 1.44
CA GLU A 72 12.66 15.60 1.92
C GLU A 72 12.90 15.53 3.43
N ALA A 73 11.86 15.30 4.21
CA ALA A 73 11.98 15.18 5.67
C ALA A 73 12.84 13.99 6.09
N VAL A 74 12.74 12.87 5.39
CA VAL A 74 13.58 11.67 5.63
C VAL A 74 15.04 11.98 5.30
N LYS A 75 15.33 12.62 4.16
CA LYS A 75 16.68 13.04 3.77
C LYS A 75 17.30 13.98 4.79
N GLU A 76 16.56 14.99 5.24
CA GLU A 76 17.02 15.94 6.24
C GLU A 76 17.38 15.27 7.57
N LYS A 77 16.51 14.37 8.04
CA LYS A 77 16.68 13.67 9.32
C LYS A 77 17.79 12.63 9.32
N LEU A 78 18.10 12.05 8.17
CA LEU A 78 19.11 11.00 8.05
C LEU A 78 20.47 11.51 7.59
N THR A 79 20.66 12.84 7.42
CA THR A 79 21.98 13.42 7.12
C THR A 79 23.02 12.96 8.15
N PRO A 80 24.22 12.47 7.74
CA PRO A 80 24.83 12.55 6.41
C PRO A 80 24.56 11.34 5.47
N ILE A 81 23.55 10.54 5.72
CA ILE A 81 23.23 9.38 4.86
C ILE A 81 22.58 9.89 3.58
N GLU A 82 23.14 9.51 2.43
CA GLU A 82 22.49 9.76 1.13
C GLU A 82 21.33 8.81 0.92
N ILE A 83 20.17 9.33 0.49
CA ILE A 83 19.00 8.52 0.18
C ILE A 83 18.77 8.50 -1.31
N ASP A 84 18.94 7.32 -1.93
CA ASP A 84 18.59 7.05 -3.31
C ASP A 84 17.17 6.49 -3.40
N VAL A 85 16.26 7.25 -4.01
CA VAL A 85 14.84 6.91 -4.07
C VAL A 85 14.50 6.32 -5.43
N LYS A 86 13.87 5.14 -5.43
CA LYS A 86 13.36 4.51 -6.65
C LYS A 86 11.88 4.13 -6.51
N ILE A 87 11.10 4.50 -7.52
CA ILE A 87 9.67 4.21 -7.57
C ILE A 87 9.45 2.91 -8.36
N TYR A 88 8.64 2.02 -7.80
CA TYR A 88 8.30 0.73 -8.38
C TYR A 88 6.80 0.58 -8.57
N GLY A 89 6.38 -0.13 -9.62
CA GLY A 89 5.04 -0.71 -9.65
C GLY A 89 4.96 -1.94 -8.73
N PRO A 90 3.75 -2.40 -8.35
CA PRO A 90 3.58 -3.51 -7.40
C PRO A 90 4.34 -4.79 -7.79
N ASP A 91 4.25 -5.22 -9.05
CA ASP A 91 4.90 -6.46 -9.52
C ASP A 91 6.42 -6.32 -9.59
N SER A 92 6.93 -5.15 -10.01
CA SER A 92 8.37 -4.88 -10.07
C SER A 92 8.98 -4.70 -8.70
N PHE A 93 8.20 -4.23 -7.71
CA PHE A 93 8.62 -4.08 -6.33
C PHE A 93 8.99 -5.42 -5.69
N LEU A 94 8.11 -6.43 -5.77
CA LEU A 94 8.38 -7.73 -5.19
C LEU A 94 9.61 -8.40 -5.81
N LYS A 95 9.77 -8.30 -7.14
CA LYS A 95 10.96 -8.79 -7.84
C LYS A 95 12.25 -8.05 -7.43
N ALA A 96 12.15 -6.75 -7.14
CA ALA A 96 13.27 -5.96 -6.67
C ALA A 96 13.65 -6.31 -5.22
N ALA A 97 12.66 -6.59 -4.37
CA ALA A 97 12.87 -7.05 -3.00
C ALA A 97 13.63 -8.39 -2.97
N GLU A 98 13.20 -9.36 -3.76
CA GLU A 98 13.86 -10.67 -3.88
C GLU A 98 15.32 -10.59 -4.38
N LYS A 99 15.67 -9.51 -5.10
CA LYS A 99 17.04 -9.24 -5.60
C LYS A 99 17.84 -8.31 -4.69
N GLU A 100 17.33 -7.99 -3.51
CA GLU A 100 17.97 -7.05 -2.58
C GLU A 100 18.33 -5.71 -3.25
N SER A 101 17.45 -5.22 -4.13
CA SER A 101 17.70 -4.01 -4.92
C SER A 101 17.48 -2.72 -4.12
N PHE A 102 17.03 -2.80 -2.86
CA PHE A 102 16.82 -1.68 -1.94
C PHE A 102 17.00 -2.11 -0.48
N ASP A 103 17.23 -1.15 0.39
CA ASP A 103 17.48 -1.36 1.82
C ASP A 103 16.24 -1.06 2.67
N MET A 104 15.41 -0.11 2.22
CA MET A 104 14.16 0.28 2.87
C MET A 104 13.04 0.43 1.82
N SER A 105 11.79 0.29 2.27
CA SER A 105 10.67 0.52 1.38
C SER A 105 9.47 1.19 2.07
N ILE A 106 8.69 1.90 1.26
CA ILE A 106 7.34 2.38 1.60
C ILE A 106 6.38 1.66 0.66
N ALA A 107 5.51 0.82 1.24
CA ALA A 107 4.58 0.01 0.48
C ALA A 107 3.24 -0.13 1.22
N SER A 108 2.20 -0.57 0.51
CA SER A 108 0.93 -0.92 1.13
C SER A 108 1.08 -2.14 2.04
N SER A 109 0.21 -2.26 3.05
CA SER A 109 0.22 -3.37 4.02
C SER A 109 0.28 -4.74 3.35
N GLY A 110 -0.49 -4.95 2.27
CA GLY A 110 -0.51 -6.21 1.56
C GLY A 110 0.81 -6.55 0.86
N LEU A 111 1.43 -5.58 0.16
CA LEU A 111 2.75 -5.79 -0.46
C LEU A 111 3.84 -5.97 0.58
N THR A 112 3.73 -5.25 1.67
CA THR A 112 4.60 -5.36 2.84
C THR A 112 4.57 -6.77 3.43
N SER A 113 3.38 -7.35 3.66
CA SER A 113 3.24 -8.71 4.16
C SER A 113 3.86 -9.75 3.22
N LEU A 114 3.63 -9.61 1.91
CA LEU A 114 4.25 -10.48 0.90
C LEU A 114 5.78 -10.32 0.86
N MET A 115 6.29 -9.11 1.04
CA MET A 115 7.73 -8.87 1.09
C MET A 115 8.35 -9.51 2.34
N ILE A 116 7.72 -9.38 3.52
CA ILE A 116 8.18 -10.05 4.76
C ILE A 116 8.28 -11.55 4.54
N GLU A 117 7.22 -12.15 4.01
CA GLU A 117 7.18 -13.59 3.76
C GLU A 117 8.33 -14.06 2.85
N ARG A 118 8.65 -13.28 1.81
CA ARG A 118 9.66 -13.67 0.80
C ARG A 118 11.09 -13.34 1.17
N THR A 119 11.32 -12.27 1.93
CA THR A 119 12.66 -11.73 2.17
C THR A 119 13.06 -11.66 3.64
N GLY A 120 12.13 -11.92 4.57
CA GLY A 120 12.39 -11.79 6.01
C GLY A 120 12.53 -10.33 6.48
N GLY A 121 12.11 -9.35 5.69
CA GLY A 121 12.15 -7.93 6.06
C GLY A 121 11.36 -7.62 7.33
N LEU A 122 11.71 -6.53 8.03
CA LEU A 122 11.09 -6.13 9.30
C LEU A 122 10.33 -4.82 9.15
N PRO A 123 9.10 -4.69 9.71
CA PRO A 123 8.37 -3.43 9.74
C PRO A 123 9.04 -2.47 10.72
N LEU A 124 9.34 -1.25 10.27
CA LEU A 124 9.94 -0.20 11.10
C LEU A 124 8.89 0.77 11.66
N ALA A 125 7.91 1.15 10.84
CA ALA A 125 6.89 2.11 11.20
C ALA A 125 5.64 1.93 10.35
N ALA A 126 4.51 2.42 10.84
CA ALA A 126 3.27 2.55 10.09
C ALA A 126 2.85 4.02 10.02
N VAL A 127 2.30 4.43 8.89
CA VAL A 127 1.72 5.77 8.75
C VAL A 127 0.38 5.80 9.48
N VAL A 128 0.22 6.77 10.36
CA VAL A 128 -1.05 7.08 11.03
C VAL A 128 -1.71 8.24 10.29
N SER A 129 -3.00 8.15 10.03
CA SER A 129 -3.79 9.18 9.37
C SER A 129 -4.66 9.92 10.37
N ASP A 130 -4.75 11.25 10.21
CA ASP A 130 -5.69 12.06 10.99
C ASP A 130 -7.16 11.77 10.64
N GLU A 131 -7.43 11.20 9.45
CA GLU A 131 -8.76 10.78 9.02
C GLU A 131 -9.22 9.48 9.71
N ALA A 132 -8.28 8.69 10.25
CA ALA A 132 -8.54 7.44 10.96
C ALA A 132 -7.62 7.37 12.20
N PRO A 133 -7.99 8.01 13.30
CA PRO A 133 -7.16 8.10 14.51
C PRO A 133 -6.91 6.73 15.16
N ASP A 134 -7.81 5.76 14.98
CA ASP A 134 -7.56 4.38 15.37
C ASP A 134 -6.92 3.61 14.19
N PRO A 135 -5.65 3.18 14.31
CA PRO A 135 -4.95 2.47 13.24
C PRO A 135 -5.62 1.15 12.83
N ASN A 136 -6.45 0.56 13.69
CA ASN A 136 -7.17 -0.67 13.36
C ASN A 136 -8.28 -0.45 12.31
N TYR A 137 -8.72 0.80 12.13
CA TYR A 137 -9.73 1.19 11.16
C TYR A 137 -9.19 2.08 10.04
N ALA A 138 -7.87 2.30 10.00
CA ALA A 138 -7.24 3.21 9.06
C ALA A 138 -7.28 2.73 7.60
N ASN A 139 -7.45 1.42 7.38
CA ASN A 139 -7.48 0.85 6.03
C ASN A 139 -8.37 -0.39 6.00
N GLY A 140 -9.39 -0.33 5.19
CA GLY A 140 -10.36 -1.40 5.02
C GLY A 140 -10.74 -1.59 3.56
N ALA A 141 -11.61 -2.57 3.32
CA ALA A 141 -12.18 -2.85 2.02
C ALA A 141 -13.71 -2.72 2.07
N ALA A 142 -14.27 -2.28 0.96
CA ALA A 142 -15.70 -2.30 0.71
C ALA A 142 -16.00 -3.18 -0.50
N ILE A 143 -17.01 -4.04 -0.36
CA ILE A 143 -17.61 -4.78 -1.47
C ILE A 143 -18.78 -3.95 -1.95
N ILE A 144 -18.73 -3.45 -3.17
CA ILE A 144 -19.75 -2.56 -3.72
C ILE A 144 -20.53 -3.22 -4.84
N VAL A 145 -21.82 -2.93 -4.89
CA VAL A 145 -22.75 -3.28 -5.98
C VAL A 145 -23.61 -2.09 -6.31
N ARG A 146 -24.32 -2.09 -7.44
CA ARG A 146 -25.31 -1.06 -7.74
C ARG A 146 -26.51 -1.14 -6.79
N ALA A 147 -27.01 -0.01 -6.35
CA ALA A 147 -28.15 0.09 -5.45
C ALA A 147 -29.46 -0.41 -6.08
N ASP A 148 -29.59 -0.31 -7.42
CA ASP A 148 -30.74 -0.76 -8.20
C ASP A 148 -30.78 -2.29 -8.43
N ARG A 149 -29.87 -3.05 -7.81
CA ARG A 149 -29.84 -4.51 -7.82
C ARG A 149 -30.35 -5.03 -6.44
N PRO A 150 -31.67 -5.11 -6.25
CA PRO A 150 -32.25 -5.46 -4.94
C PRO A 150 -31.95 -6.87 -4.47
N GLU A 151 -31.59 -7.77 -5.39
CA GLU A 151 -31.19 -9.15 -5.12
C GLU A 151 -29.77 -9.30 -4.57
N LEU A 152 -28.90 -8.29 -4.69
CA LEU A 152 -27.51 -8.34 -4.22
C LEU A 152 -27.42 -7.64 -2.83
N ARG A 153 -27.58 -8.39 -1.76
CA ARG A 153 -27.63 -7.86 -0.39
C ARG A 153 -26.62 -8.48 0.56
N THR A 154 -26.26 -9.71 0.31
CA THR A 154 -25.34 -10.51 1.15
C THR A 154 -24.16 -10.97 0.31
N LEU A 155 -23.12 -11.45 0.97
CA LEU A 155 -21.96 -12.04 0.28
C LEU A 155 -22.39 -13.26 -0.56
N GLU A 156 -23.33 -14.04 -0.06
CA GLU A 156 -23.85 -15.24 -0.72
C GLU A 156 -24.54 -14.93 -2.05
N ASP A 157 -25.23 -13.79 -2.14
CA ASP A 157 -25.92 -13.33 -3.37
C ASP A 157 -24.94 -12.99 -4.51
N LEU A 158 -23.67 -12.81 -4.19
CA LEU A 158 -22.62 -12.50 -5.15
C LEU A 158 -22.07 -13.74 -5.88
N ARG A 159 -22.50 -14.95 -5.49
CA ARG A 159 -22.07 -16.21 -6.11
C ARG A 159 -22.41 -16.21 -7.58
N GLY A 160 -21.41 -16.55 -8.42
CA GLY A 160 -21.55 -16.60 -9.88
C GLY A 160 -21.70 -15.22 -10.55
N ARG A 161 -21.51 -14.12 -9.82
CA ARG A 161 -21.47 -12.76 -10.38
C ARG A 161 -20.07 -12.43 -10.90
N SER A 162 -19.98 -11.41 -11.74
CA SER A 162 -18.71 -10.84 -12.16
C SER A 162 -18.17 -9.85 -11.10
N VAL A 163 -16.86 -9.85 -10.84
CA VAL A 163 -16.22 -8.93 -9.90
C VAL A 163 -15.05 -8.22 -10.54
N ALA A 164 -14.94 -6.91 -10.29
CA ALA A 164 -13.76 -6.13 -10.63
C ALA A 164 -12.88 -5.93 -9.40
N ILE A 165 -11.58 -6.15 -9.59
CA ILE A 165 -10.53 -5.99 -8.58
C ILE A 165 -9.39 -5.14 -9.12
N MET A 166 -8.62 -4.51 -8.24
CA MET A 166 -7.46 -3.73 -8.69
C MET A 166 -6.30 -4.64 -9.13
N SER A 167 -5.93 -5.57 -8.29
CA SER A 167 -4.97 -6.66 -8.54
C SER A 167 -5.07 -7.68 -7.40
N ARG A 168 -4.54 -8.89 -7.59
CA ARG A 168 -4.51 -9.92 -6.52
C ARG A 168 -3.53 -9.58 -5.37
N THR A 169 -2.63 -8.64 -5.58
CA THR A 169 -1.72 -8.13 -4.54
C THR A 169 -2.26 -6.88 -3.84
N ALA A 170 -3.41 -6.34 -4.29
CA ALA A 170 -4.02 -5.15 -3.70
C ALA A 170 -4.67 -5.47 -2.35
N PHE A 171 -4.23 -4.79 -1.29
CA PHE A 171 -4.72 -5.05 0.07
C PHE A 171 -6.23 -4.89 0.18
N ALA A 172 -6.76 -3.68 -0.01
CA ALA A 172 -8.19 -3.41 0.02
C ALA A 172 -8.94 -3.92 -1.22
N GLY A 173 -8.28 -3.93 -2.39
CA GLY A 173 -8.89 -4.31 -3.67
C GLY A 173 -8.96 -5.82 -3.93
N TRP A 174 -8.42 -6.66 -3.05
CA TRP A 174 -8.50 -8.11 -3.15
C TRP A 174 -8.25 -8.83 -1.82
N GLN A 175 -7.11 -8.61 -1.15
CA GLN A 175 -6.67 -9.48 -0.05
C GLN A 175 -7.64 -9.49 1.14
N ILE A 176 -8.17 -8.32 1.54
CA ILE A 176 -9.15 -8.24 2.63
C ILE A 176 -10.45 -8.96 2.27
N PRO A 177 -11.14 -8.65 1.14
CA PRO A 177 -12.37 -9.36 0.77
C PRO A 177 -12.14 -10.87 0.58
N ALA A 178 -11.07 -11.28 -0.09
CA ALA A 178 -10.73 -12.68 -0.29
C ALA A 178 -10.48 -13.41 1.04
N SER A 179 -9.76 -12.79 1.98
CA SER A 179 -9.55 -13.33 3.32
C SER A 179 -10.85 -13.51 4.10
N GLU A 180 -11.78 -12.55 3.99
CA GLU A 180 -13.12 -12.66 4.58
C GLU A 180 -13.89 -13.84 4.00
N MET A 181 -13.85 -14.01 2.68
CA MET A 181 -14.49 -15.14 1.99
C MET A 181 -13.91 -16.48 2.46
N VAL A 182 -12.58 -16.60 2.53
CA VAL A 182 -11.89 -17.80 3.01
C VAL A 182 -12.29 -18.13 4.46
N ARG A 183 -12.38 -17.14 5.35
CA ARG A 183 -12.85 -17.33 6.73
C ARG A 183 -14.28 -17.86 6.82
N LYS A 184 -15.11 -17.55 5.82
CA LYS A 184 -16.47 -18.08 5.67
C LYS A 184 -16.52 -19.42 4.91
N GLY A 185 -15.38 -20.03 4.60
CA GLY A 185 -15.31 -21.31 3.88
C GLY A 185 -15.60 -21.18 2.38
N LEU A 186 -15.51 -19.99 1.81
CA LEU A 186 -15.71 -19.73 0.39
C LEU A 186 -14.36 -19.63 -0.31
N ASP A 187 -14.24 -20.25 -1.50
CA ASP A 187 -13.08 -20.06 -2.37
C ASP A 187 -13.31 -18.83 -3.26
N PRO A 188 -12.60 -17.71 -3.04
CA PRO A 188 -12.83 -16.48 -3.80
C PRO A 188 -12.54 -16.65 -5.30
N GLU A 189 -11.63 -17.55 -5.70
CA GLU A 189 -11.32 -17.78 -7.12
C GLU A 189 -12.42 -18.57 -7.83
N ALA A 190 -13.12 -19.48 -7.13
CA ALA A 190 -14.20 -20.27 -7.68
C ALA A 190 -15.60 -19.67 -7.44
N PHE A 191 -15.68 -18.63 -6.61
CA PHE A 191 -16.96 -18.06 -6.20
C PHE A 191 -17.62 -17.19 -7.27
N PHE A 192 -16.80 -16.42 -8.00
CA PHE A 192 -17.24 -15.52 -9.04
C PHE A 192 -17.22 -16.19 -10.43
N SER A 193 -18.11 -15.77 -11.32
CA SER A 193 -18.09 -16.24 -12.72
C SER A 193 -16.94 -15.64 -13.53
N GLU A 194 -16.52 -14.41 -13.15
CA GLU A 194 -15.43 -13.66 -13.76
C GLU A 194 -14.75 -12.82 -12.70
N ILE A 195 -13.41 -12.83 -12.67
CA ILE A 195 -12.60 -11.90 -11.87
C ILE A 195 -11.82 -11.01 -12.84
N ARG A 196 -12.31 -9.79 -13.02
CA ARG A 196 -11.67 -8.78 -13.87
C ARG A 196 -10.63 -8.01 -13.09
N VAL A 197 -9.39 -8.02 -13.57
CA VAL A 197 -8.32 -7.19 -13.04
C VAL A 197 -8.33 -5.84 -13.76
N SER A 198 -8.91 -4.82 -13.14
CA SER A 198 -9.11 -3.49 -13.75
C SER A 198 -7.87 -2.59 -13.61
N GLY A 199 -6.94 -2.94 -12.71
CA GLY A 199 -5.72 -2.16 -12.49
C GLY A 199 -5.96 -0.82 -11.81
N TYR A 200 -5.01 0.08 -11.99
CA TYR A 200 -5.07 1.45 -11.46
C TYR A 200 -5.70 2.43 -12.45
N PRO A 201 -6.36 3.49 -11.97
CA PRO A 201 -6.73 3.79 -10.60
C PRO A 201 -7.96 2.98 -10.13
N MET A 202 -8.10 2.76 -8.82
CA MET A 202 -9.22 2.00 -8.23
C MET A 202 -10.60 2.63 -8.52
N THR A 203 -10.66 3.92 -8.82
CA THR A 203 -11.89 4.62 -9.26
C THR A 203 -12.50 4.02 -10.52
N ARG A 204 -11.69 3.33 -11.36
CA ARG A 204 -12.18 2.60 -12.54
C ARG A 204 -13.15 1.50 -12.13
N ILE A 205 -12.86 0.76 -11.06
CA ILE A 205 -13.74 -0.30 -10.54
C ILE A 205 -15.13 0.26 -10.20
N VAL A 206 -15.19 1.45 -9.57
CA VAL A 206 -16.44 2.11 -9.25
C VAL A 206 -17.23 2.47 -10.52
N GLN A 207 -16.54 2.91 -11.56
CA GLN A 207 -17.19 3.22 -12.85
C GLN A 207 -17.68 1.94 -13.58
N GLU A 208 -16.91 0.86 -13.55
CA GLU A 208 -17.29 -0.44 -14.13
C GLU A 208 -18.54 -1.02 -13.44
N VAL A 209 -18.63 -0.91 -12.11
CA VAL A 209 -19.86 -1.27 -11.37
C VAL A 209 -21.01 -0.34 -11.74
N LYS A 210 -20.78 0.98 -11.80
CA LYS A 210 -21.81 1.96 -12.14
C LYS A 210 -22.39 1.72 -13.54
N SER A 211 -21.54 1.44 -14.52
CA SER A 211 -21.96 1.15 -15.89
C SER A 211 -22.62 -0.22 -16.06
N GLY A 212 -22.47 -1.13 -15.09
CA GLY A 212 -22.93 -2.50 -15.17
C GLY A 212 -22.03 -3.41 -15.99
N GLU A 213 -20.80 -3.00 -16.28
CA GLU A 213 -19.79 -3.86 -16.93
C GLU A 213 -19.40 -5.04 -16.03
N VAL A 214 -19.49 -4.85 -14.72
CA VAL A 214 -19.35 -5.90 -13.70
C VAL A 214 -20.46 -5.73 -12.66
N ASP A 215 -20.82 -6.82 -11.98
CA ASP A 215 -21.83 -6.80 -10.92
C ASP A 215 -21.29 -6.26 -9.60
N VAL A 216 -20.02 -6.56 -9.30
CA VAL A 216 -19.38 -6.36 -7.99
C VAL A 216 -18.06 -5.64 -8.14
N GLY A 217 -17.71 -4.79 -7.18
CA GLY A 217 -16.38 -4.17 -7.10
C GLY A 217 -15.76 -4.33 -5.72
N PHE A 218 -14.46 -4.59 -5.66
CA PHE A 218 -13.69 -4.57 -4.43
C PHE A 218 -12.85 -3.29 -4.38
N VAL A 219 -13.15 -2.42 -3.43
CA VAL A 219 -12.53 -1.09 -3.33
C VAL A 219 -12.07 -0.80 -1.89
N ALA A 220 -11.22 0.22 -1.72
CA ALA A 220 -10.86 0.70 -0.40
C ALA A 220 -12.06 1.42 0.25
N THR A 221 -12.15 1.33 1.58
CA THR A 221 -13.07 2.17 2.38
C THR A 221 -12.86 3.65 2.09
N CYS A 222 -13.92 4.46 2.24
CA CYS A 222 -13.94 5.90 1.96
C CYS A 222 -13.73 6.29 0.49
N LEU A 223 -13.61 5.34 -0.46
CA LEU A 223 -13.45 5.69 -1.87
C LEU A 223 -14.73 6.28 -2.45
N LEU A 224 -15.89 5.69 -2.15
CA LEU A 224 -17.18 6.20 -2.64
C LEU A 224 -17.45 7.62 -2.12
N GLU A 225 -17.22 7.86 -0.81
CA GLU A 225 -17.40 9.18 -0.19
C GLU A 225 -16.49 10.23 -0.81
N ARG A 226 -15.25 9.85 -1.11
CA ARG A 226 -14.28 10.75 -1.76
C ARG A 226 -14.69 11.08 -3.18
N MET A 227 -15.12 10.08 -3.95
CA MET A 227 -15.61 10.29 -5.32
C MET A 227 -16.90 11.11 -5.35
N ALA A 228 -17.82 10.91 -4.40
CA ALA A 228 -19.04 11.68 -4.26
C ALA A 228 -18.77 13.14 -3.88
N ARG A 229 -17.87 13.38 -2.91
CA ARG A 229 -17.41 14.73 -2.56
C ARG A 229 -16.76 15.46 -3.74
N GLY A 230 -16.09 14.71 -4.62
CA GLY A 230 -15.52 15.22 -5.88
C GLY A 230 -16.53 15.36 -7.02
N GLY A 231 -17.82 15.07 -6.81
CA GLY A 231 -18.86 15.17 -7.84
C GLY A 231 -18.77 14.13 -8.96
N GLN A 232 -18.00 13.06 -8.77
CA GLN A 232 -17.77 12.03 -9.78
C GLN A 232 -18.88 10.97 -9.82
N ILE A 233 -19.54 10.74 -8.69
CA ILE A 233 -20.64 9.79 -8.51
C ILE A 233 -21.68 10.34 -7.53
N ASP A 234 -22.89 9.76 -7.52
CA ASP A 234 -23.80 9.82 -6.37
C ASP A 234 -23.58 8.53 -5.55
N GLN A 235 -23.27 8.67 -4.27
CA GLN A 235 -23.05 7.52 -3.36
C GLN A 235 -24.30 6.62 -3.27
N LYS A 236 -25.50 7.21 -3.47
CA LYS A 236 -26.77 6.47 -3.47
C LYS A 236 -26.92 5.49 -4.61
N ASP A 237 -26.11 5.62 -5.68
CA ASP A 237 -26.09 4.66 -6.78
C ASP A 237 -25.51 3.30 -6.37
N PHE A 238 -24.88 3.23 -5.19
CA PHE A 238 -24.18 2.06 -4.71
C PHE A 238 -24.72 1.54 -3.37
N ARG A 239 -24.56 0.26 -3.15
CA ARG A 239 -24.74 -0.43 -1.87
C ARG A 239 -23.41 -1.09 -1.49
N VAL A 240 -23.04 -0.96 -0.22
CA VAL A 240 -21.92 -1.72 0.35
C VAL A 240 -22.47 -3.03 0.95
N ILE A 241 -21.76 -4.12 0.70
CA ILE A 241 -22.09 -5.48 1.17
C ILE A 241 -21.03 -5.89 2.20
N GLY A 242 -21.46 -6.45 3.32
CA GLY A 242 -20.57 -6.99 4.36
C GLY A 242 -21.10 -6.76 5.78
N GLU A 243 -20.45 -7.38 6.77
CA GLU A 243 -20.89 -7.37 8.17
C GLU A 243 -20.79 -5.98 8.83
N HIS A 244 -19.98 -5.09 8.28
CA HIS A 244 -19.74 -3.75 8.79
C HIS A 244 -20.10 -2.66 7.79
N ALA A 245 -21.00 -2.98 6.84
CA ALA A 245 -21.44 -2.03 5.81
C ALA A 245 -22.09 -0.75 6.38
N ASP A 246 -22.61 -0.81 7.59
CA ASP A 246 -23.22 0.29 8.33
C ASP A 246 -22.19 1.20 9.04
N ARG A 247 -20.91 0.82 9.05
CA ARG A 247 -19.84 1.54 9.75
C ARG A 247 -18.85 2.22 8.80
N LEU A 248 -19.13 2.16 7.50
CA LEU A 248 -18.27 2.73 6.46
C LEU A 248 -18.72 4.15 6.12
#